data_d636b286a665e0249aaf799c42518b74
#
_entry.id   d636b286a665e0249aaf799c42518b74
#
_cell.length_a   1.000
_cell.length_b   1.000
_cell.length_c   1.000
_cell.angle_alpha   90.00
_cell.angle_beta   90.00
_cell.angle_gamma   90.00
#
_symmetry.space_group_name_H-M   'P 1'
#
loop_
_entity.id
_entity.type
_entity.pdbx_description
1 polymer ?
#
loop_
_entity_poly.entity_id
_entity_poly.type
_entity_poly.pdbx_seq_one_letter_code
_entity_poly.pdbx_strand_id
1 'polypeptide(L)'
;MAFRFSKNGTFLNAIGQRGEGPGEYREMDSFFVGKDCVYVCDMGKRTIYSYSFDGKFLHSLSFPYSLVFNDVVELPDGRFLCHRPSQSENCKGLWILDQKGRRVKNLLEYEKGTPCKNSYWNTLCAQEDGTIKIYNPVDGSYYQYDAVNDTVVRTMRQKSNLPMLADFHCSDRELYETKEECTYSLFTVDGKNLVFSLWSFNSANKGMWSVYFKKDGRIEQGNLTKMDILDIRKWDVRFHLISLIHL
;
A
#
# COMPACT_ATOMS: atom_id res chain seq x y z
N MET A 1 -15.33 -0.81 -7.19
CA MET A 1 -15.17 -0.81 -8.67
C MET A 1 -14.17 0.26 -9.03
N ALA A 2 -13.22 0.00 -9.91
CA ALA A 2 -12.27 0.99 -10.39
C ALA A 2 -12.83 1.74 -11.61
N PHE A 3 -12.53 3.03 -11.71
CA PHE A 3 -13.00 3.89 -12.81
C PHE A 3 -11.82 4.64 -13.41
N ARG A 4 -11.83 4.78 -14.72
CA ARG A 4 -10.84 5.53 -15.45
C ARG A 4 -11.40 6.88 -15.86
N PHE A 5 -10.60 7.91 -15.63
CA PHE A 5 -10.91 9.30 -16.04
C PHE A 5 -9.78 9.84 -16.91
N SER A 6 -10.08 10.77 -17.77
CA SER A 6 -9.10 11.54 -18.51
C SER A 6 -8.42 12.58 -17.58
N LYS A 7 -7.35 13.21 -18.05
CA LYS A 7 -6.62 14.24 -17.28
C LYS A 7 -7.47 15.47 -16.91
N ASN A 8 -8.52 15.72 -17.64
CA ASN A 8 -9.48 16.83 -17.38
C ASN A 8 -10.68 16.38 -16.54
N GLY A 9 -10.69 15.16 -16.01
CA GLY A 9 -11.73 14.64 -15.14
C GLY A 9 -12.95 14.02 -15.86
N THR A 10 -12.91 13.87 -17.18
CA THR A 10 -14.00 13.20 -17.91
C THR A 10 -13.95 11.70 -17.66
N PHE A 11 -15.08 11.11 -17.28
CA PHE A 11 -15.21 9.66 -17.14
C PHE A 11 -15.00 8.98 -18.51
N LEU A 12 -14.18 7.95 -18.51
CA LEU A 12 -13.88 7.16 -19.70
C LEU A 12 -14.57 5.79 -19.67
N ASN A 13 -14.27 5.00 -18.65
CA ASN A 13 -14.85 3.66 -18.49
C ASN A 13 -14.65 3.11 -17.07
N ALA A 14 -15.37 2.03 -16.75
CA ALA A 14 -15.11 1.19 -15.61
C ALA A 14 -14.05 0.11 -15.96
N ILE A 15 -13.29 -0.32 -14.96
CA ILE A 15 -12.31 -1.41 -15.07
C ILE A 15 -12.86 -2.64 -14.37
N GLY A 16 -13.18 -3.67 -15.16
CA GLY A 16 -13.80 -4.89 -14.69
C GLY A 16 -15.19 -4.66 -14.08
N GLN A 17 -15.74 -5.71 -13.49
CA GLN A 17 -17.02 -5.60 -12.78
C GLN A 17 -17.05 -6.52 -11.55
N ARG A 18 -17.94 -6.19 -10.62
CA ARG A 18 -18.19 -7.00 -9.42
C ARG A 18 -19.19 -8.12 -9.75
N GLY A 19 -18.85 -9.35 -9.37
CA GLY A 19 -19.70 -10.51 -9.57
C GLY A 19 -19.00 -11.84 -9.31
N GLU A 20 -19.65 -12.92 -9.75
CA GLU A 20 -19.15 -14.29 -9.58
C GLU A 20 -18.78 -14.97 -10.91
N GLY A 21 -18.99 -14.29 -12.02
CA GLY A 21 -18.70 -14.81 -13.36
C GLY A 21 -17.20 -14.83 -13.70
N PRO A 22 -16.84 -15.41 -14.83
CA PRO A 22 -15.48 -15.37 -15.35
C PRO A 22 -14.99 -13.94 -15.56
N GLY A 23 -13.84 -13.61 -14.98
CA GLY A 23 -13.28 -12.25 -15.05
C GLY A 23 -14.00 -11.21 -14.18
N GLU A 24 -14.86 -11.63 -13.26
CA GLU A 24 -15.51 -10.77 -12.28
C GLU A 24 -14.87 -10.95 -10.90
N TYR A 25 -14.61 -9.86 -10.18
CA TYR A 25 -14.11 -9.89 -8.81
C TYR A 25 -15.27 -9.70 -7.81
N ARG A 26 -15.20 -10.36 -6.66
CA ARG A 26 -16.15 -10.20 -5.56
C ARG A 26 -15.85 -8.93 -4.77
N GLU A 27 -14.59 -8.79 -4.41
CA GLU A 27 -14.06 -7.64 -3.67
C GLU A 27 -12.79 -7.12 -4.34
N MET A 28 -12.55 -5.84 -4.21
CA MET A 28 -11.32 -5.21 -4.66
C MET A 28 -10.52 -4.81 -3.43
N ASP A 29 -9.67 -5.73 -2.97
CA ASP A 29 -8.82 -5.51 -1.80
C ASP A 29 -7.66 -4.58 -2.12
N SER A 30 -7.07 -4.74 -3.30
CA SER A 30 -6.11 -3.80 -3.84
C SER A 30 -6.18 -3.75 -5.36
N PHE A 31 -5.69 -2.68 -5.96
CA PHE A 31 -5.51 -2.58 -7.40
C PHE A 31 -4.26 -1.78 -7.73
N PHE A 32 -3.68 -2.03 -8.88
CA PHE A 32 -2.54 -1.27 -9.36
C PHE A 32 -2.54 -1.18 -10.89
N VAL A 33 -1.86 -0.16 -11.38
CA VAL A 33 -1.71 0.06 -12.81
C VAL A 33 -0.35 -0.50 -13.21
N GLY A 34 -0.36 -1.54 -14.02
CA GLY A 34 0.83 -2.10 -14.65
C GLY A 34 1.17 -1.35 -15.94
N LYS A 35 2.17 -1.84 -16.66
CA LYS A 35 2.64 -1.23 -17.91
C LYS A 35 1.54 -1.21 -18.98
N ASP A 36 0.86 -2.33 -19.18
CA ASP A 36 -0.05 -2.54 -20.31
C ASP A 36 -1.50 -2.83 -19.87
N CYS A 37 -1.76 -2.94 -18.56
CA CYS A 37 -3.07 -3.30 -18.03
C CYS A 37 -3.27 -2.80 -16.60
N VAL A 38 -4.48 -2.97 -16.10
CA VAL A 38 -4.85 -2.71 -14.70
C VAL A 38 -5.09 -4.05 -14.02
N TYR A 39 -4.54 -4.21 -12.84
CA TYR A 39 -4.71 -5.38 -12.00
C TYR A 39 -5.66 -5.09 -10.84
N VAL A 40 -6.53 -6.04 -10.55
CA VAL A 40 -7.42 -6.04 -9.39
C VAL A 40 -7.15 -7.30 -8.59
N CYS A 41 -6.83 -7.13 -7.31
CA CYS A 41 -6.62 -8.24 -6.41
C CYS A 41 -7.88 -8.50 -5.59
N ASP A 42 -8.37 -9.73 -5.64
CA ASP A 42 -9.47 -10.25 -4.84
C ASP A 42 -8.93 -11.31 -3.88
N MET A 43 -8.77 -10.93 -2.61
CA MET A 43 -8.25 -11.82 -1.58
C MET A 43 -9.25 -12.91 -1.19
N GLY A 44 -10.55 -12.66 -1.35
CA GLY A 44 -11.60 -13.64 -1.13
C GLY A 44 -11.55 -14.78 -2.15
N LYS A 45 -11.36 -14.45 -3.42
CA LYS A 45 -11.20 -15.42 -4.52
C LYS A 45 -9.75 -15.89 -4.71
N ARG A 46 -8.80 -15.34 -3.98
CA ARG A 46 -7.36 -15.66 -4.12
C ARG A 46 -6.86 -15.49 -5.56
N THR A 47 -7.24 -14.37 -6.16
CA THR A 47 -7.01 -14.16 -7.60
C THR A 47 -6.61 -12.70 -7.86
N ILE A 48 -5.61 -12.52 -8.70
CA ILE A 48 -5.26 -11.24 -9.32
C ILE A 48 -5.85 -11.27 -10.72
N TYR A 49 -6.76 -10.35 -11.01
CA TYR A 49 -7.39 -10.17 -12.32
C TYR A 49 -6.68 -9.08 -13.09
N SER A 50 -6.45 -9.30 -14.39
CA SER A 50 -5.88 -8.33 -15.31
C SER A 50 -6.93 -7.84 -16.29
N TYR A 51 -7.00 -6.53 -16.46
CA TYR A 51 -7.92 -5.87 -17.38
C TYR A 51 -7.16 -4.89 -18.26
N SER A 52 -7.57 -4.78 -19.52
CA SER A 52 -7.07 -3.73 -20.39
C SER A 52 -7.50 -2.33 -19.90
N PHE A 53 -6.89 -1.27 -20.38
CA PHE A 53 -7.27 0.09 -19.99
C PHE A 53 -8.69 0.48 -20.42
N ASP A 54 -9.30 -0.22 -21.37
CA ASP A 54 -10.71 -0.08 -21.74
C ASP A 54 -11.67 -0.98 -20.93
N GLY A 55 -11.14 -1.64 -19.89
CA GLY A 55 -11.93 -2.39 -18.90
C GLY A 55 -12.23 -3.83 -19.24
N LYS A 56 -11.71 -4.37 -20.36
CA LYS A 56 -11.94 -5.75 -20.76
C LYS A 56 -11.05 -6.70 -19.95
N PHE A 57 -11.64 -7.81 -19.50
CA PHE A 57 -10.90 -8.89 -18.85
C PHE A 57 -9.87 -9.50 -19.83
N LEU A 58 -8.64 -9.68 -19.35
CA LEU A 58 -7.55 -10.29 -20.10
C LEU A 58 -7.23 -11.69 -19.60
N HIS A 59 -6.81 -11.81 -18.36
CA HIS A 59 -6.50 -13.07 -17.70
C HIS A 59 -6.57 -12.93 -16.17
N SER A 60 -6.38 -14.04 -15.47
CA SER A 60 -6.31 -14.07 -14.03
C SER A 60 -5.18 -14.98 -13.54
N LEU A 61 -4.63 -14.66 -12.38
CA LEU A 61 -3.62 -15.42 -11.68
C LEU A 61 -4.15 -15.83 -10.32
N SER A 62 -4.34 -17.12 -10.09
CA SER A 62 -4.73 -17.64 -8.78
C SER A 62 -3.51 -17.92 -7.91
N PHE A 63 -3.64 -17.73 -6.60
CA PHE A 63 -2.60 -17.99 -5.62
C PHE A 63 -3.15 -18.76 -4.40
N PRO A 64 -2.29 -19.49 -3.64
CA PRO A 64 -2.71 -20.30 -2.51
C PRO A 64 -3.38 -19.51 -1.39
N TYR A 65 -4.32 -20.14 -0.67
CA TYR A 65 -4.99 -19.56 0.50
C TYR A 65 -4.05 -19.19 1.63
N SER A 66 -2.89 -19.84 1.73
CA SER A 66 -1.85 -19.51 2.71
C SER A 66 -1.15 -18.18 2.45
N LEU A 67 -1.29 -17.60 1.25
CA LEU A 67 -0.73 -16.31 0.90
C LEU A 67 -1.76 -15.20 1.10
N VAL A 68 -1.42 -14.23 1.92
CA VAL A 68 -2.24 -13.03 2.18
C VAL A 68 -1.33 -11.82 2.11
N PHE A 69 -1.69 -10.82 1.33
CA PHE A 69 -0.97 -9.56 1.21
C PHE A 69 -1.94 -8.40 1.19
N ASN A 70 -1.46 -7.22 1.55
CA ASN A 70 -2.25 -6.00 1.54
C ASN A 70 -2.08 -5.24 0.24
N ASP A 71 -0.91 -5.40 -0.38
CA ASP A 71 -0.57 -4.67 -1.60
C ASP A 71 0.28 -5.51 -2.54
N VAL A 72 0.19 -5.23 -3.83
CA VAL A 72 0.88 -5.97 -4.89
C VAL A 72 1.17 -5.07 -6.07
N VAL A 73 2.34 -5.24 -6.69
CA VAL A 73 2.70 -4.59 -7.96
C VAL A 73 3.38 -5.59 -8.89
N GLU A 74 3.22 -5.38 -10.20
CA GLU A 74 3.93 -6.15 -11.21
C GLU A 74 5.39 -5.69 -11.33
N LEU A 75 6.29 -6.65 -11.41
CA LEU A 75 7.70 -6.43 -11.71
C LEU A 75 7.94 -6.38 -13.22
N PRO A 76 9.03 -5.76 -13.70
CA PRO A 76 9.33 -5.66 -15.13
C PRO A 76 9.40 -7.00 -15.88
N ASP A 77 9.67 -8.08 -15.17
CA ASP A 77 9.75 -9.45 -15.72
C ASP A 77 8.43 -10.24 -15.63
N GLY A 78 7.33 -9.58 -15.24
CA GLY A 78 5.99 -10.18 -15.11
C GLY A 78 5.76 -10.97 -13.83
N ARG A 79 6.73 -10.99 -12.89
CA ARG A 79 6.50 -11.47 -11.53
C ARG A 79 5.77 -10.39 -10.72
N PHE A 80 5.34 -10.72 -9.50
CA PHE A 80 4.63 -9.79 -8.64
C PHE A 80 5.36 -9.62 -7.31
N LEU A 81 5.60 -8.37 -6.91
CA LEU A 81 6.05 -8.03 -5.58
C LEU A 81 4.83 -7.86 -4.69
N CYS A 82 4.75 -8.65 -3.63
CA CYS A 82 3.67 -8.62 -2.66
C CYS A 82 4.17 -8.10 -1.32
N HIS A 83 3.36 -7.27 -0.67
CA HIS A 83 3.67 -6.69 0.63
C HIS A 83 2.58 -6.97 1.65
N ARG A 84 3.01 -7.42 2.83
CA ARG A 84 2.17 -7.54 4.00
C ARG A 84 2.88 -6.96 5.21
N PRO A 85 2.57 -5.73 5.60
CA PRO A 85 3.14 -5.11 6.79
C PRO A 85 2.60 -5.70 8.09
N SER A 86 1.50 -6.45 8.02
CA SER A 86 0.75 -6.93 9.17
C SER A 86 1.10 -8.35 9.64
N GLN A 87 0.70 -8.66 10.87
CA GLN A 87 0.90 -9.96 11.51
C GLN A 87 -0.06 -11.04 11.01
N SER A 88 0.38 -11.94 10.18
CA SER A 88 -0.06 -13.32 10.30
C SER A 88 1.19 -14.18 10.40
N GLU A 89 1.12 -15.27 11.12
CA GLU A 89 2.30 -16.11 11.42
C GLU A 89 3.03 -16.60 10.18
N ASN A 90 2.37 -16.60 9.02
CA ASN A 90 2.86 -17.25 7.81
C ASN A 90 3.27 -16.31 6.66
N CYS A 91 2.99 -15.01 6.71
CA CYS A 91 3.23 -14.12 5.57
C CYS A 91 3.50 -12.67 6.00
N LYS A 92 4.65 -12.39 6.59
CA LYS A 92 5.04 -11.01 6.93
C LYS A 92 6.13 -10.52 6.01
N GLY A 93 6.02 -9.27 5.60
CA GLY A 93 7.10 -8.61 4.89
C GLY A 93 6.87 -8.51 3.38
N LEU A 94 7.91 -8.78 2.64
CA LEU A 94 7.97 -8.66 1.19
C LEU A 94 8.37 -9.98 0.57
N TRP A 95 7.67 -10.37 -0.49
CA TRP A 95 8.02 -11.57 -1.26
C TRP A 95 7.61 -11.44 -2.72
N ILE A 96 8.13 -12.34 -3.53
CA ILE A 96 7.83 -12.41 -4.95
C ILE A 96 6.94 -13.61 -5.23
N LEU A 97 5.89 -13.39 -6.03
CA LEU A 97 5.13 -14.42 -6.71
C LEU A 97 5.59 -14.55 -8.15
N ASP A 98 5.67 -15.79 -8.64
CA ASP A 98 5.84 -16.05 -10.07
C ASP A 98 4.51 -15.91 -10.84
N GLN A 99 4.60 -16.01 -12.16
CA GLN A 99 3.43 -15.97 -13.07
C GLN A 99 2.48 -17.17 -12.92
N LYS A 100 2.78 -18.11 -12.03
CA LYS A 100 1.91 -19.24 -11.65
C LYS A 100 1.30 -19.08 -10.26
N GLY A 101 1.46 -17.90 -9.63
CA GLY A 101 0.94 -17.60 -8.30
C GLY A 101 1.71 -18.27 -7.16
N ARG A 102 2.92 -18.75 -7.37
CA ARG A 102 3.75 -19.39 -6.36
C ARG A 102 4.71 -18.39 -5.74
N ARG A 103 4.84 -18.42 -4.41
CA ARG A 103 5.87 -17.67 -3.70
C ARG A 103 7.24 -18.26 -4.01
N VAL A 104 8.08 -17.51 -4.68
CA VAL A 104 9.41 -17.98 -5.15
C VAL A 104 10.58 -17.38 -4.39
N LYS A 105 10.37 -16.22 -3.74
CA LYS A 105 11.44 -15.56 -2.98
C LYS A 105 10.88 -14.71 -1.84
N ASN A 106 11.54 -14.75 -0.67
CA ASN A 106 11.35 -13.82 0.42
C ASN A 106 12.41 -12.73 0.31
N LEU A 107 12.01 -11.48 0.37
CA LEU A 107 12.90 -10.33 0.28
C LEU A 107 13.15 -9.69 1.65
N LEU A 108 12.10 -9.65 2.48
CA LEU A 108 12.16 -9.08 3.81
C LEU A 108 11.13 -9.78 4.71
N GLU A 109 11.54 -10.11 5.92
CA GLU A 109 10.65 -10.62 6.96
C GLU A 109 10.60 -9.61 8.11
N TYR A 110 9.38 -9.30 8.58
CA TYR A 110 9.20 -8.42 9.72
C TYR A 110 9.18 -9.23 11.03
N GLU A 111 9.55 -8.58 12.13
CA GLU A 111 9.58 -9.21 13.44
C GLU A 111 8.21 -9.75 13.87
N LYS A 112 8.21 -10.91 14.52
CA LYS A 112 7.00 -11.51 15.08
C LYS A 112 6.55 -10.73 16.32
N GLY A 113 5.25 -10.72 16.58
CA GLY A 113 4.70 -10.12 17.79
C GLY A 113 4.43 -8.62 17.70
N THR A 114 4.67 -7.98 16.55
CA THR A 114 4.33 -6.57 16.35
C THR A 114 2.83 -6.41 16.08
N PRO A 115 2.10 -5.55 16.81
CA PRO A 115 0.68 -5.32 16.58
C PRO A 115 0.43 -4.73 15.18
N CYS A 116 -0.75 -5.00 14.65
CA CYS A 116 -1.11 -4.57 13.31
C CYS A 116 -2.57 -4.15 13.23
N LYS A 117 -2.83 -3.06 12.56
CA LYS A 117 -4.17 -2.76 12.06
C LYS A 117 -4.38 -3.36 10.68
N ASN A 118 -5.56 -3.93 10.45
CA ASN A 118 -5.90 -4.75 9.29
C ASN A 118 -6.01 -4.01 7.94
N SER A 119 -5.70 -2.73 7.85
CA SER A 119 -5.98 -1.93 6.65
C SER A 119 -4.82 -1.00 6.31
N TYR A 120 -3.76 -1.56 5.76
CA TYR A 120 -2.69 -0.77 5.16
C TYR A 120 -2.79 -0.85 3.65
N TRP A 121 -3.03 0.28 3.01
CA TRP A 121 -3.11 0.41 1.56
C TRP A 121 -1.99 1.31 1.04
N ASN A 122 -1.67 1.15 -0.24
CA ASN A 122 -0.64 1.94 -0.93
C ASN A 122 0.74 1.87 -0.25
N THR A 123 1.11 0.67 0.16
CA THR A 123 2.43 0.42 0.74
C THR A 123 3.50 0.15 -0.32
N LEU A 124 3.08 -0.13 -1.55
CA LEU A 124 3.93 -0.29 -2.73
C LEU A 124 3.63 0.83 -3.73
N CYS A 125 4.67 1.43 -4.29
CA CYS A 125 4.54 2.48 -5.28
C CYS A 125 5.55 2.27 -6.41
N ALA A 126 5.06 1.86 -7.57
CA ALA A 126 5.85 1.81 -8.79
C ALA A 126 6.05 3.23 -9.33
N GLN A 127 7.30 3.60 -9.63
CA GLN A 127 7.68 4.88 -10.19
C GLN A 127 7.77 4.79 -11.72
N GLU A 128 7.70 5.94 -12.39
CA GLU A 128 7.85 6.01 -13.86
C GLU A 128 9.20 5.50 -14.36
N ASP A 129 10.24 5.57 -13.54
CA ASP A 129 11.58 5.06 -13.85
C ASP A 129 11.76 3.56 -13.61
N GLY A 130 10.68 2.84 -13.27
CA GLY A 130 10.69 1.42 -12.97
C GLY A 130 11.12 1.08 -11.53
N THR A 131 11.50 2.07 -10.73
CA THR A 131 11.78 1.87 -9.31
C THR A 131 10.50 1.53 -8.55
N ILE A 132 10.54 0.56 -7.65
CA ILE A 132 9.45 0.28 -6.73
C ILE A 132 9.85 0.69 -5.33
N LYS A 133 9.08 1.61 -4.77
CA LYS A 133 9.22 2.07 -3.40
C LYS A 133 8.25 1.34 -2.50
N ILE A 134 8.72 0.97 -1.33
CA ILE A 134 8.00 0.19 -0.34
C ILE A 134 7.98 0.98 0.96
N TYR A 135 6.81 1.12 1.54
CA TYR A 135 6.63 1.75 2.83
C TYR A 135 6.11 0.73 3.86
N ASN A 136 6.79 0.62 4.99
CA ASN A 136 6.31 -0.16 6.13
C ASN A 136 5.61 0.78 7.14
N PRO A 137 4.28 0.79 7.21
CA PRO A 137 3.54 1.68 8.11
C PRO A 137 3.70 1.33 9.59
N VAL A 138 4.20 0.14 9.90
CA VAL A 138 4.34 -0.37 11.26
C VAL A 138 5.55 0.26 11.96
N ASP A 139 6.66 0.43 11.25
CA ASP A 139 7.91 0.97 11.79
C ASP A 139 8.38 2.27 11.12
N GLY A 140 7.63 2.75 10.11
CA GLY A 140 7.95 3.96 9.36
C GLY A 140 9.16 3.82 8.42
N SER A 141 9.59 2.60 8.12
CA SER A 141 10.70 2.36 7.20
C SER A 141 10.29 2.46 5.74
N TYR A 142 11.17 3.02 4.94
CA TYR A 142 11.08 3.06 3.48
C TYR A 142 12.16 2.17 2.89
N TYR A 143 11.76 1.40 1.90
CA TYR A 143 12.65 0.54 1.15
C TYR A 143 12.51 0.82 -0.34
N GLN A 144 13.54 0.46 -1.08
CA GLN A 144 13.53 0.44 -2.54
C GLN A 144 13.85 -0.97 -3.01
N TYR A 145 13.06 -1.47 -3.94
CA TYR A 145 13.34 -2.74 -4.60
C TYR A 145 14.39 -2.53 -5.70
N ASP A 146 15.41 -3.37 -5.67
CA ASP A 146 16.43 -3.48 -6.70
C ASP A 146 16.09 -4.66 -7.61
N ALA A 147 15.62 -4.35 -8.82
CA ALA A 147 15.23 -5.35 -9.81
C ALA A 147 16.41 -6.12 -10.40
N VAL A 148 17.63 -5.59 -10.33
CA VAL A 148 18.84 -6.24 -10.87
C VAL A 148 19.29 -7.37 -9.95
N ASN A 149 19.35 -7.09 -8.65
CA ASN A 149 19.82 -8.05 -7.65
C ASN A 149 18.67 -8.81 -6.96
N ASP A 150 17.43 -8.44 -7.26
CA ASP A 150 16.23 -9.02 -6.65
C ASP A 150 16.27 -8.92 -5.12
N THR A 151 16.58 -7.73 -4.63
CA THR A 151 16.76 -7.39 -3.20
C THR A 151 16.02 -6.11 -2.83
N VAL A 152 15.93 -5.82 -1.54
CA VAL A 152 15.39 -4.56 -1.04
C VAL A 152 16.40 -3.87 -0.15
N VAL A 153 16.52 -2.56 -0.32
CA VAL A 153 17.41 -1.71 0.47
C VAL A 153 16.57 -0.70 1.24
N ARG A 154 16.80 -0.60 2.54
CA ARG A 154 16.17 0.43 3.36
C ARG A 154 16.81 1.78 3.06
N THR A 155 16.01 2.72 2.58
CA THR A 155 16.47 4.05 2.17
C THR A 155 16.30 5.08 3.27
N MET A 156 15.26 4.92 4.11
CA MET A 156 14.94 5.87 5.18
C MET A 156 14.10 5.20 6.25
N ARG A 157 14.12 5.73 7.47
CA ARG A 157 13.11 5.48 8.50
C ARG A 157 12.57 6.82 9.00
N GLN A 158 11.27 6.99 8.94
CA GLN A 158 10.61 8.17 9.48
C GLN A 158 10.65 8.12 11.03
N LYS A 159 11.02 9.23 11.65
CA LYS A 159 10.96 9.35 13.10
C LYS A 159 9.58 9.88 13.51
N SER A 160 9.06 9.36 14.60
CA SER A 160 7.86 9.88 15.29
C SER A 160 8.25 10.31 16.69
N ASN A 161 7.55 11.32 17.23
CA ASN A 161 7.68 11.73 18.63
C ASN A 161 6.93 10.78 19.58
N LEU A 162 6.07 9.92 19.04
CA LEU A 162 5.36 8.88 19.76
C LEU A 162 5.87 7.50 19.34
N PRO A 163 5.77 6.50 20.20
CA PRO A 163 6.10 5.12 19.81
C PRO A 163 5.36 4.69 18.57
N MET A 164 6.00 3.91 17.73
CA MET A 164 5.38 3.27 16.58
C MET A 164 4.87 1.87 16.93
N LEU A 165 4.02 1.29 16.10
CA LEU A 165 3.52 -0.07 16.31
C LEU A 165 4.65 -1.10 16.48
N ALA A 166 5.77 -0.91 15.79
CA ALA A 166 6.94 -1.78 15.89
C ALA A 166 7.62 -1.76 17.28
N ASP A 167 7.39 -0.73 18.08
CA ASP A 167 7.98 -0.61 19.41
C ASP A 167 7.20 -1.43 20.47
N PHE A 168 6.07 -2.03 20.09
CA PHE A 168 5.23 -2.86 20.96
C PHE A 168 5.36 -4.34 20.58
N HIS A 169 5.54 -5.18 21.59
CA HIS A 169 5.58 -6.65 21.45
C HIS A 169 4.37 -7.28 22.12
N CYS A 170 3.19 -6.94 21.61
CA CYS A 170 1.92 -7.40 22.16
C CYS A 170 0.93 -7.75 21.04
N SER A 171 -0.17 -8.38 21.37
CA SER A 171 -1.27 -8.58 20.43
C SER A 171 -2.03 -7.28 20.13
N ASP A 172 -2.75 -7.23 19.02
CA ASP A 172 -3.62 -6.10 18.69
C ASP A 172 -4.63 -5.81 19.79
N ARG A 173 -5.17 -6.85 20.42
CA ARG A 173 -6.12 -6.71 21.52
C ARG A 173 -5.49 -6.04 22.73
N GLU A 174 -4.31 -6.50 23.15
CA GLU A 174 -3.55 -5.90 24.26
C GLU A 174 -3.22 -4.44 23.98
N LEU A 175 -2.84 -4.10 22.74
CA LEU A 175 -2.60 -2.72 22.34
C LEU A 175 -3.84 -1.84 22.48
N TYR A 176 -5.03 -2.35 22.13
CA TYR A 176 -6.29 -1.61 22.31
C TYR A 176 -6.70 -1.46 23.76
N GLU A 177 -6.37 -2.42 24.60
CA GLU A 177 -6.64 -2.41 26.04
C GLU A 177 -5.67 -1.51 26.80
N THR A 178 -4.47 -1.25 26.26
CA THR A 178 -3.50 -0.30 26.83
C THR A 178 -3.95 1.13 26.53
N LYS A 179 -3.69 2.04 27.49
CA LYS A 179 -3.92 3.48 27.28
C LYS A 179 -2.72 4.18 26.63
N GLU A 180 -1.72 3.42 26.19
CA GLU A 180 -0.53 3.98 25.59
C GLU A 180 -0.82 4.49 24.17
N GLU A 181 -0.39 5.70 23.87
CA GLU A 181 -0.53 6.28 22.55
C GLU A 181 0.60 5.76 21.65
N CYS A 182 0.23 5.23 20.50
CA CYS A 182 1.18 4.90 19.45
C CYS A 182 0.73 5.46 18.11
N THR A 183 1.69 5.66 17.22
CA THR A 183 1.43 6.12 15.84
C THR A 183 1.58 5.00 14.85
N TYR A 184 0.76 5.02 13.83
CA TYR A 184 0.92 4.21 12.62
C TYR A 184 0.46 5.03 11.42
N SER A 185 1.09 4.81 10.28
CA SER A 185 0.66 5.49 9.07
C SER A 185 -0.55 4.79 8.47
N LEU A 186 -1.57 5.57 8.13
CA LEU A 186 -2.72 5.11 7.36
C LEU A 186 -2.42 5.11 5.86
N PHE A 187 -1.61 6.07 5.43
CA PHE A 187 -1.39 6.34 4.03
C PHE A 187 -0.09 7.11 3.85
N THR A 188 0.68 6.75 2.85
CA THR A 188 1.92 7.46 2.51
C THR A 188 2.06 7.60 1.00
N VAL A 189 2.49 8.77 0.56
CA VAL A 189 2.91 9.04 -0.82
C VAL A 189 4.35 9.48 -0.82
N ASP A 190 5.19 8.72 -1.48
CA ASP A 190 6.58 9.10 -1.72
C ASP A 190 6.71 9.79 -3.09
N GLY A 191 6.62 11.10 -3.09
CA GLY A 191 6.84 11.93 -4.27
C GLY A 191 8.31 12.19 -4.56
N LYS A 192 8.60 12.88 -5.66
CA LYS A 192 9.97 13.22 -6.10
C LYS A 192 10.73 14.02 -5.03
N ASN A 193 10.12 15.05 -4.48
CA ASN A 193 10.76 16.04 -3.62
C ASN A 193 10.34 15.92 -2.15
N LEU A 194 9.27 15.22 -1.86
CA LEU A 194 8.73 15.11 -0.51
C LEU A 194 8.04 13.75 -0.29
N VAL A 195 7.91 13.38 0.99
CA VAL A 195 7.07 12.26 1.44
C VAL A 195 5.93 12.84 2.25
N PHE A 196 4.71 12.56 1.84
CA PHE A 196 3.50 12.91 2.59
C PHE A 196 2.97 11.68 3.31
N SER A 197 2.61 11.81 4.58
CA SER A 197 2.03 10.72 5.37
C SER A 197 0.83 11.20 6.17
N LEU A 198 -0.20 10.40 6.19
CA LEU A 198 -1.31 10.50 7.14
C LEU A 198 -1.09 9.49 8.25
N TRP A 199 -1.17 9.96 9.47
CA TRP A 199 -0.98 9.18 10.68
C TRP A 199 -2.27 9.08 11.48
N SER A 200 -2.46 7.97 12.14
CA SER A 200 -3.49 7.81 13.16
C SER A 200 -2.85 7.44 14.49
N PHE A 201 -3.61 7.66 15.54
CA PHE A 201 -3.28 7.25 16.90
C PHE A 201 -4.26 6.16 17.34
N ASN A 202 -3.83 5.27 18.23
CA ASN A 202 -4.72 4.25 18.80
C ASN A 202 -5.76 4.85 19.75
N SER A 203 -5.50 6.04 20.33
CA SER A 203 -6.46 6.77 21.16
C SER A 203 -7.41 7.59 20.28
N ALA A 204 -8.67 7.19 20.31
CA ALA A 204 -9.88 7.91 19.87
C ALA A 204 -9.69 9.01 18.80
N ASN A 205 -9.82 8.66 17.52
CA ASN A 205 -10.16 9.56 16.40
C ASN A 205 -9.25 10.77 16.19
N LYS A 206 -8.01 10.73 16.66
CA LYS A 206 -7.03 11.76 16.34
C LYS A 206 -6.19 11.33 15.14
N GLY A 207 -6.01 12.22 14.22
CA GLY A 207 -5.14 12.04 13.06
C GLY A 207 -4.17 13.20 12.92
N MET A 208 -3.08 12.95 12.25
CA MET A 208 -2.04 13.93 11.97
C MET A 208 -1.58 13.74 10.51
N TRP A 209 -1.21 14.82 9.87
CA TRP A 209 -0.44 14.77 8.63
C TRP A 209 1.01 15.15 8.88
N SER A 210 1.91 14.61 8.05
CA SER A 210 3.30 15.03 8.01
C SER A 210 3.81 15.11 6.57
N VAL A 211 4.67 16.09 6.32
CA VAL A 211 5.38 16.27 5.06
C VAL A 211 6.87 16.27 5.36
N TYR A 212 7.60 15.34 4.78
CA TYR A 212 9.05 15.31 4.83
C TYR A 212 9.63 15.81 3.51
N PHE A 213 10.41 16.89 3.56
CA PHE A 213 11.10 17.49 2.40
C PHE A 213 12.47 16.84 2.22
N LYS A 214 12.65 16.14 1.13
CA LYS A 214 13.89 15.35 0.87
C LYS A 214 15.13 16.21 0.69
N LYS A 215 14.97 17.43 0.23
CA LYS A 215 16.09 18.34 -0.07
C LYS A 215 16.85 18.78 1.19
N ASP A 216 16.15 19.08 2.25
CA ASP A 216 16.69 19.69 3.48
C ASP A 216 16.38 18.90 4.75
N GLY A 217 15.63 17.81 4.62
CA GLY A 217 15.25 16.95 5.76
C GLY A 217 14.22 17.59 6.70
N ARG A 218 13.62 18.73 6.31
CA ARG A 218 12.60 19.44 7.10
C ARG A 218 11.33 18.61 7.17
N ILE A 219 10.71 18.62 8.34
CA ILE A 219 9.40 17.99 8.57
C ILE A 219 8.40 19.06 8.96
N GLU A 220 7.27 19.09 8.29
CA GLU A 220 6.08 19.84 8.69
C GLU A 220 4.98 18.86 9.11
N GLN A 221 4.27 19.20 10.17
CA GLN A 221 3.24 18.36 10.75
C GLN A 221 2.07 19.21 11.21
N GLY A 222 0.87 18.61 11.21
CA GLY A 222 -0.34 19.27 11.71
C GLY A 222 -1.42 18.27 12.07
N ASN A 223 -2.36 18.69 12.89
CA ASN A 223 -3.52 17.88 13.23
C ASN A 223 -4.43 17.75 12.01
N LEU A 224 -5.05 16.58 11.87
CA LEU A 224 -5.99 16.31 10.80
C LEU A 224 -7.34 16.96 11.14
N THR A 225 -7.65 18.05 10.45
CA THR A 225 -8.98 18.66 10.48
C THR A 225 -9.70 18.36 9.16
N LYS A 226 -11.03 18.42 9.13
CA LYS A 226 -11.80 18.18 7.91
C LYS A 226 -11.41 19.08 6.72
N MET A 227 -10.74 20.20 6.98
CA MET A 227 -10.32 21.19 5.98
C MET A 227 -8.95 20.89 5.37
N ASP A 228 -8.06 20.23 6.10
CA ASP A 228 -6.66 20.07 5.69
C ASP A 228 -6.49 19.11 4.50
N ILE A 229 -7.41 18.16 4.34
CA ILE A 229 -7.39 17.21 3.22
C ILE A 229 -7.54 17.93 1.86
N LEU A 230 -8.22 19.06 1.82
CA LEU A 230 -8.46 19.80 0.57
C LEU A 230 -7.28 20.71 0.17
N ASP A 231 -6.39 21.03 1.09
CA ASP A 231 -5.30 21.98 0.86
C ASP A 231 -3.97 21.31 0.42
N ILE A 232 -3.95 19.99 0.35
CA ILE A 232 -2.82 19.18 -0.14
C ILE A 232 -2.39 19.62 -1.56
N ARG A 233 -3.27 20.22 -2.35
CA ARG A 233 -2.96 20.78 -3.68
C ARG A 233 -1.85 21.85 -3.65
N LYS A 234 -1.64 22.53 -2.53
CA LYS A 234 -0.58 23.53 -2.37
C LYS A 234 0.83 22.93 -2.41
N TRP A 235 0.95 21.62 -2.21
CA TRP A 235 2.25 20.97 -2.06
C TRP A 235 2.80 20.36 -3.35
N ASP A 236 2.16 20.59 -4.53
CA ASP A 236 2.52 19.98 -5.81
C ASP A 236 2.66 18.45 -5.76
N VAL A 237 1.88 17.83 -4.88
CA VAL A 237 1.76 16.38 -4.78
C VAL A 237 0.70 15.96 -5.76
N ARG A 238 1.11 15.41 -6.89
CA ARG A 238 0.18 14.77 -7.82
C ARG A 238 -0.29 13.47 -7.20
N PHE A 239 -1.44 13.53 -6.54
CA PHE A 239 -2.11 12.32 -6.09
C PHE A 239 -2.71 11.61 -7.31
N HIS A 240 -2.25 10.42 -7.55
CA HIS A 240 -3.09 9.42 -8.20
C HIS A 240 -4.00 8.83 -7.12
N LEU A 241 -4.86 9.67 -6.55
CA LEU A 241 -5.88 9.25 -5.61
C LEU A 241 -6.95 8.52 -6.40
N ILE A 242 -6.75 7.23 -6.58
CA ILE A 242 -7.80 6.31 -6.95
C ILE A 242 -8.08 5.45 -5.72
N SER A 243 -8.59 6.06 -4.69
CA SER A 243 -9.27 5.36 -3.61
C SER A 243 -10.44 6.20 -3.19
N LEU A 244 -11.61 5.76 -3.53
CA LEU A 244 -12.87 6.25 -3.00
C LEU A 244 -12.88 5.99 -1.50
N ILE A 245 -12.82 7.07 -0.73
CA ILE A 245 -13.23 7.07 0.66
C ILE A 245 -14.73 6.82 0.65
N HIS A 246 -15.16 5.62 1.01
CA HIS A 246 -16.52 5.42 1.48
C HIS A 246 -16.60 6.04 2.88
N LEU A 247 -17.25 7.20 2.94
CA LEU A 247 -17.83 7.74 4.16
C LEU A 247 -19.09 6.96 4.53
#